data_52b7e3c4cdbed41a001ef11e6369f278
#
_entry.id   52b7e3c4cdbed41a001ef11e6369f278
#
_cell.length_a   1.000
_cell.length_b   1.000
_cell.length_c   1.000
_cell.angle_alpha   90.00
_cell.angle_beta   90.00
_cell.angle_gamma   90.00
#
_symmetry.space_group_name_H-M   'P 1'
#
loop_
_entity.id
_entity.type
_entity.pdbx_description
1 polymer ?
#
loop_
_entity_poly.entity_id
_entity_poly.type
_entity_poly.pdbx_seq_one_letter_code
_entity_poly.pdbx_strand_id
1 'polypeptide(L)'
;MFYASLRPLDHLFRSPYQFFSDDLSFWAYREMWNTVPMLPRYIFNSFFLATITSIITLLFVIPAAYSYARFTFPFKNSSLYILLAINMFSGAVLLIPLYKVLRTFGLLNTYQAMIVPGVAFLIPTAIWLLKSYFEKIPVDLEEAAFVDGASR
;
A
#
# COMPACT_ATOMS: atom_id res chain seq x y z
N MET A 1 -8.69 17.50 10.85
CA MET A 1 -9.78 16.54 10.60
C MET A 1 -10.29 15.87 11.88
N PHE A 2 -9.44 15.31 12.74
CA PHE A 2 -9.89 14.66 13.99
C PHE A 2 -10.76 15.56 14.88
N TYR A 3 -10.36 16.82 15.09
CA TYR A 3 -11.14 17.78 15.88
C TYR A 3 -12.52 18.09 15.27
N ALA A 4 -12.60 18.15 13.94
CA ALA A 4 -13.87 18.37 13.24
C ALA A 4 -14.83 17.18 13.36
N SER A 5 -14.32 15.95 13.48
CA SER A 5 -15.15 14.75 13.64
C SER A 5 -15.80 14.61 15.02
N LEU A 6 -15.32 15.36 16.01
CA LEU A 6 -15.89 15.42 17.36
C LEU A 6 -16.96 16.49 17.52
N ARG A 7 -17.18 17.31 16.49
CA ARG A 7 -18.16 18.40 16.53
C ARG A 7 -19.52 17.95 16.01
N PRO A 8 -20.63 18.46 16.61
CA PRO A 8 -21.95 18.34 16.03
C PRO A 8 -22.03 18.99 14.65
N LEU A 9 -22.81 18.41 13.74
CA LEU A 9 -22.93 18.88 12.34
C LEU A 9 -23.41 20.33 12.23
N ASP A 10 -24.30 20.77 13.11
CA ASP A 10 -24.82 22.12 13.16
C ASP A 10 -23.78 23.19 13.51
N HIS A 11 -22.74 22.79 14.24
CA HIS A 11 -21.63 23.69 14.61
C HIS A 11 -20.54 23.80 13.51
N LEU A 12 -20.49 22.86 12.56
CA LEU A 12 -19.52 22.89 11.47
C LEU A 12 -19.82 23.99 10.43
N PHE A 13 -21.09 24.39 10.31
CA PHE A 13 -21.57 25.35 9.30
C PHE A 13 -21.99 26.70 9.90
N ARG A 14 -21.81 26.93 11.22
CA ARG A 14 -22.11 28.21 11.84
C ARG A 14 -21.07 29.29 11.44
N SER A 15 -21.61 30.49 11.22
CA SER A 15 -20.80 31.70 10.98
C SER A 15 -21.09 32.70 12.11
N PRO A 16 -20.05 33.25 12.82
CA PRO A 16 -18.63 33.04 12.61
C PRO A 16 -18.10 31.68 13.07
N TYR A 17 -17.11 31.15 12.39
CA TYR A 17 -16.51 29.86 12.69
C TYR A 17 -15.68 29.95 13.98
N GLN A 18 -16.08 29.19 15.00
CA GLN A 18 -15.34 29.09 16.25
C GLN A 18 -14.37 27.92 16.19
N PHE A 19 -13.06 28.19 16.27
CA PHE A 19 -12.02 27.16 16.20
C PHE A 19 -12.07 26.21 17.42
N PHE A 20 -12.39 26.72 18.60
CA PHE A 20 -12.54 25.95 19.83
C PHE A 20 -14.01 25.95 20.25
N SER A 21 -14.58 24.79 20.39
CA SER A 21 -15.93 24.57 20.90
C SER A 21 -15.83 23.62 22.09
N ASP A 22 -16.55 23.95 23.16
CA ASP A 22 -16.60 23.11 24.36
C ASP A 22 -17.51 21.89 24.17
N ASP A 23 -18.31 21.87 23.10
CA ASP A 23 -19.28 20.81 22.79
C ASP A 23 -18.63 19.69 21.95
N LEU A 24 -17.63 19.01 22.49
CA LEU A 24 -17.03 17.84 21.86
C LEU A 24 -17.87 16.60 22.20
N SER A 25 -18.30 15.88 21.18
CA SER A 25 -19.13 14.68 21.34
C SER A 25 -18.68 13.55 20.43
N PHE A 26 -18.66 12.33 20.95
CA PHE A 26 -18.45 11.11 20.17
C PHE A 26 -19.72 10.63 19.45
N TRP A 27 -20.77 11.47 19.41
CA TRP A 27 -22.05 11.14 18.78
C TRP A 27 -21.88 10.66 17.34
N ALA A 28 -21.07 11.34 16.53
CA ALA A 28 -20.83 10.98 15.12
C ALA A 28 -20.27 9.56 14.97
N TYR A 29 -19.37 9.15 15.87
CA TYR A 29 -18.80 7.79 15.84
C TYR A 29 -19.83 6.73 16.24
N ARG A 30 -20.71 7.05 17.19
CA ARG A 30 -21.78 6.15 17.59
C ARG A 30 -22.83 6.02 16.50
N GLU A 31 -23.23 7.14 15.90
CA GLU A 31 -24.23 7.19 14.83
C GLU A 31 -23.74 6.50 13.54
N MET A 32 -22.45 6.55 13.25
CA MET A 32 -21.85 5.87 12.11
C MET A 32 -22.16 4.35 12.11
N TRP A 33 -22.17 3.71 13.28
CA TRP A 33 -22.48 2.28 13.39
C TRP A 33 -23.95 1.97 13.11
N ASN A 34 -24.84 2.91 13.43
CA ASN A 34 -26.27 2.77 13.17
C ASN A 34 -26.61 3.10 11.70
N THR A 35 -25.96 4.14 11.16
CA THR A 35 -26.23 4.64 9.80
C THR A 35 -25.64 3.76 8.71
N VAL A 36 -24.52 3.09 9.00
CA VAL A 36 -23.83 2.21 8.05
C VAL A 36 -23.69 0.79 8.63
N PRO A 37 -24.75 -0.04 8.59
CA PRO A 37 -24.72 -1.38 9.19
C PRO A 37 -23.64 -2.30 8.62
N MET A 38 -23.20 -2.06 7.38
CA MET A 38 -22.14 -2.84 6.71
C MET A 38 -20.73 -2.36 7.01
N LEU A 39 -20.55 -1.33 7.83
CA LEU A 39 -19.25 -0.76 8.15
C LEU A 39 -18.23 -1.79 8.66
N PRO A 40 -18.57 -2.69 9.60
CA PRO A 40 -17.63 -3.72 10.06
C PRO A 40 -17.13 -4.61 8.91
N ARG A 41 -18.02 -4.96 7.99
CA ARG A 41 -17.66 -5.76 6.81
C ARG A 41 -16.71 -5.01 5.87
N TYR A 42 -16.93 -3.71 5.67
CA TYR A 42 -16.03 -2.89 4.84
C TYR A 42 -14.65 -2.75 5.48
N ILE A 43 -14.58 -2.53 6.79
CA ILE A 43 -13.31 -2.47 7.53
C ILE A 43 -12.57 -3.81 7.43
N PHE A 44 -13.28 -4.93 7.66
CA PHE A 44 -12.69 -6.26 7.53
C PHE A 44 -12.17 -6.55 6.12
N ASN A 45 -12.95 -6.23 5.09
CA ASN A 45 -12.53 -6.41 3.69
C ASN A 45 -11.30 -5.57 3.35
N SER A 46 -11.25 -4.31 3.81
CA SER A 46 -10.10 -3.43 3.58
C SER A 46 -8.85 -3.98 4.27
N PHE A 47 -8.98 -4.42 5.53
CA PHE A 47 -7.88 -5.02 6.27
C PHE A 47 -7.39 -6.32 5.60
N PHE A 48 -8.32 -7.19 5.20
CA PHE A 48 -8.03 -8.43 4.49
C PHE A 48 -7.28 -8.17 3.18
N LEU A 49 -7.80 -7.28 2.34
CA LEU A 49 -7.18 -6.91 1.06
C LEU A 49 -5.79 -6.32 1.27
N ALA A 50 -5.64 -5.37 2.21
CA ALA A 50 -4.36 -4.75 2.50
C ALA A 50 -3.33 -5.79 2.98
N THR A 51 -3.73 -6.67 3.88
CA THR A 51 -2.85 -7.72 4.42
C THR A 51 -2.39 -8.69 3.33
N ILE A 52 -3.32 -9.23 2.53
CA ILE A 52 -2.99 -10.18 1.46
C ILE A 52 -2.11 -9.51 0.39
N THR A 53 -2.46 -8.29 -0.03
CA THR A 53 -1.66 -7.54 -1.00
C THR A 53 -0.25 -7.28 -0.48
N SER A 54 -0.10 -6.90 0.79
CA SER A 54 1.20 -6.66 1.40
C SER A 54 2.04 -7.93 1.49
N ILE A 55 1.47 -9.05 1.92
CA ILE A 55 2.17 -10.34 2.02
C ILE A 55 2.68 -10.76 0.65
N ILE A 56 1.80 -10.75 -0.36
CA ILE A 56 2.17 -11.14 -1.73
C ILE A 56 3.26 -10.19 -2.28
N THR A 57 3.10 -8.89 -2.06
CA THR A 57 4.11 -7.90 -2.49
C THR A 57 5.47 -8.19 -1.86
N LEU A 58 5.54 -8.40 -0.56
CA LEU A 58 6.79 -8.69 0.15
C LEU A 58 7.44 -9.99 -0.32
N LEU A 59 6.64 -11.02 -0.60
CA LEU A 59 7.13 -12.30 -1.10
C LEU A 59 7.93 -12.14 -2.41
N PHE A 60 7.51 -11.25 -3.30
CA PHE A 60 8.21 -10.96 -4.55
C PHE A 60 9.30 -9.90 -4.39
N VAL A 61 9.05 -8.89 -3.57
CA VAL A 61 9.92 -7.72 -3.43
C VAL A 61 11.20 -8.06 -2.66
N ILE A 62 11.12 -8.87 -1.59
CA ILE A 62 12.30 -9.19 -0.77
C ILE A 62 13.41 -9.86 -1.60
N PRO A 63 13.16 -10.98 -2.30
CA PRO A 63 14.20 -11.62 -3.10
C PRO A 63 14.65 -10.75 -4.28
N ALA A 64 13.74 -10.00 -4.90
CA ALA A 64 14.10 -9.10 -5.98
C ALA A 64 15.00 -7.96 -5.49
N ALA A 65 14.65 -7.27 -4.42
CA ALA A 65 15.42 -6.17 -3.86
C ALA A 65 16.80 -6.65 -3.36
N TYR A 66 16.85 -7.82 -2.72
CA TYR A 66 18.11 -8.44 -2.32
C TYR A 66 19.01 -8.72 -3.56
N SER A 67 18.46 -9.28 -4.62
CA SER A 67 19.17 -9.52 -5.87
C SER A 67 19.70 -8.21 -6.47
N TYR A 68 18.91 -7.16 -6.46
CA TYR A 68 19.36 -5.84 -6.91
C TYR A 68 20.42 -5.21 -5.99
N ALA A 69 20.44 -5.51 -4.71
CA ALA A 69 21.42 -4.97 -3.79
C ALA A 69 22.78 -5.72 -3.88
N ARG A 70 22.75 -7.05 -3.97
CA ARG A 70 23.94 -7.90 -3.80
C ARG A 70 24.54 -8.43 -5.09
N PHE A 71 23.74 -8.62 -6.14
CA PHE A 71 24.24 -9.22 -7.37
C PHE A 71 24.48 -8.19 -8.48
N THR A 72 25.44 -8.48 -9.34
CA THR A 72 25.68 -7.77 -10.59
C THR A 72 25.17 -8.63 -11.74
N PHE A 73 24.24 -8.08 -12.52
CA PHE A 73 23.70 -8.76 -13.70
C PHE A 73 23.51 -7.76 -14.85
N PRO A 74 23.50 -8.23 -16.10
CA PRO A 74 23.28 -7.36 -17.25
C PRO A 74 21.91 -6.67 -17.14
N PHE A 75 21.85 -5.41 -17.58
CA PHE A 75 20.64 -4.57 -17.54
C PHE A 75 20.09 -4.21 -16.15
N LYS A 76 20.84 -4.45 -15.05
CA LYS A 76 20.44 -4.11 -13.68
C LYS A 76 19.92 -2.67 -13.58
N ASN A 77 20.69 -1.70 -14.04
CA ASN A 77 20.31 -0.29 -13.95
C ASN A 77 19.12 0.05 -14.87
N SER A 78 19.12 -0.51 -16.08
CA SER A 78 18.03 -0.29 -17.04
C SER A 78 16.70 -0.81 -16.53
N SER A 79 16.68 -1.99 -15.91
CA SER A 79 15.46 -2.55 -15.30
C SER A 79 14.96 -1.72 -14.12
N LEU A 80 15.85 -1.16 -13.29
CA LEU A 80 15.46 -0.24 -12.23
C LEU A 80 14.83 1.04 -12.78
N TYR A 81 15.38 1.61 -13.86
CA TYR A 81 14.78 2.79 -14.49
C TYR A 81 13.43 2.48 -15.12
N ILE A 82 13.23 1.30 -15.70
CA ILE A 82 11.94 0.86 -16.20
C ILE A 82 10.92 0.75 -15.07
N LEU A 83 11.31 0.16 -13.93
CA LEU A 83 10.46 0.08 -12.74
C LEU A 83 10.04 1.46 -12.23
N LEU A 84 10.96 2.44 -12.23
CA LEU A 84 10.63 3.81 -11.86
C LEU A 84 9.71 4.47 -12.89
N ALA A 85 9.94 4.25 -14.18
CA ALA A 85 9.11 4.80 -15.25
C ALA A 85 7.65 4.34 -15.15
N ILE A 86 7.42 3.08 -14.73
CA ILE A 86 6.06 2.55 -14.50
C ILE A 86 5.31 3.39 -13.45
N ASN A 87 6.00 3.84 -12.40
CA ASN A 87 5.38 4.68 -11.36
C ASN A 87 5.01 6.11 -11.83
N MET A 88 5.53 6.56 -12.97
CA MET A 88 5.17 7.87 -13.52
C MET A 88 3.80 7.87 -14.19
N PHE A 89 3.24 6.70 -14.50
CA PHE A 89 1.89 6.61 -15.04
C PHE A 89 0.86 6.86 -13.94
N SER A 90 -0.02 7.82 -14.17
CA SER A 90 -1.14 8.04 -13.26
C SER A 90 -2.07 6.83 -13.24
N GLY A 91 -2.42 6.36 -12.04
CA GLY A 91 -3.39 5.26 -11.87
C GLY A 91 -4.73 5.53 -12.56
N ALA A 92 -5.14 6.81 -12.66
CA ALA A 92 -6.37 7.20 -13.35
C ALA A 92 -6.34 6.86 -14.85
N VAL A 93 -5.20 7.03 -15.53
CA VAL A 93 -5.03 6.70 -16.95
C VAL A 93 -5.11 5.19 -17.16
N LEU A 94 -4.61 4.41 -16.21
CA LEU A 94 -4.58 2.96 -16.30
C LEU A 94 -5.92 2.30 -15.95
N LEU A 95 -6.88 3.04 -15.39
CA LEU A 95 -8.15 2.50 -14.92
C LEU A 95 -8.96 1.85 -16.06
N ILE A 96 -9.06 2.51 -17.22
CA ILE A 96 -9.83 2.01 -18.37
C ILE A 96 -9.19 0.73 -18.97
N PRO A 97 -7.88 0.71 -19.30
CA PRO A 97 -7.23 -0.51 -19.76
C PRO A 97 -7.32 -1.64 -18.75
N LEU A 98 -7.11 -1.36 -17.46
CA LEU A 98 -7.19 -2.33 -16.38
C LEU A 98 -8.58 -2.96 -16.29
N TYR A 99 -9.63 -2.14 -16.34
CA TYR A 99 -11.01 -2.64 -16.35
C TYR A 99 -11.26 -3.59 -17.53
N LYS A 100 -10.78 -3.26 -18.73
CA LYS A 100 -10.92 -4.13 -19.91
C LYS A 100 -10.23 -5.47 -19.71
N VAL A 101 -9.00 -5.45 -19.19
CA VAL A 101 -8.23 -6.67 -18.91
C VAL A 101 -8.97 -7.53 -17.88
N LEU A 102 -9.37 -6.97 -16.74
CA LEU A 102 -10.09 -7.70 -15.70
C LEU A 102 -11.41 -8.27 -16.19
N ARG A 103 -12.12 -7.54 -17.06
CA ARG A 103 -13.34 -8.02 -17.70
C ARG A 103 -13.09 -9.20 -18.62
N THR A 104 -12.03 -9.14 -19.43
CA THR A 104 -11.68 -10.23 -20.37
C THR A 104 -11.35 -11.53 -19.62
N PHE A 105 -10.68 -11.41 -18.46
CA PHE A 105 -10.38 -12.57 -17.61
C PHE A 105 -11.51 -12.98 -16.67
N GLY A 106 -12.68 -12.32 -16.72
CA GLY A 106 -13.83 -12.65 -15.88
C GLY A 106 -13.60 -12.36 -14.38
N LEU A 107 -12.63 -11.50 -14.03
CA LEU A 107 -12.24 -11.23 -12.66
C LEU A 107 -13.02 -10.07 -12.02
N LEU A 108 -13.96 -9.45 -12.73
CA LEU A 108 -14.77 -8.36 -12.16
C LEU A 108 -15.52 -8.83 -10.91
N ASN A 109 -15.63 -7.95 -9.93
CA ASN A 109 -16.26 -8.20 -8.62
C ASN A 109 -15.62 -9.33 -7.79
N THR A 110 -14.33 -9.61 -8.01
CA THR A 110 -13.55 -10.56 -7.22
C THR A 110 -12.47 -9.86 -6.41
N TYR A 111 -12.00 -10.48 -5.34
CA TYR A 111 -10.86 -9.99 -4.57
C TYR A 111 -9.57 -9.93 -5.42
N GLN A 112 -9.39 -10.88 -6.35
CA GLN A 112 -8.24 -10.90 -7.25
C GLN A 112 -8.16 -9.65 -8.12
N ALA A 113 -9.31 -9.10 -8.54
CA ALA A 113 -9.36 -7.86 -9.32
C ALA A 113 -8.77 -6.64 -8.57
N MET A 114 -8.71 -6.69 -7.27
CA MET A 114 -8.10 -5.63 -6.43
C MET A 114 -6.67 -5.99 -6.03
N ILE A 115 -6.43 -7.24 -5.67
CA ILE A 115 -5.13 -7.71 -5.19
C ILE A 115 -4.07 -7.66 -6.30
N VAL A 116 -4.38 -8.20 -7.49
CA VAL A 116 -3.39 -8.30 -8.58
C VAL A 116 -2.87 -6.94 -9.04
N PRO A 117 -3.72 -5.95 -9.36
CA PRO A 117 -3.25 -4.61 -9.67
C PRO A 117 -2.56 -3.94 -8.48
N GLY A 118 -3.08 -4.13 -7.27
CA GLY A 118 -2.48 -3.59 -6.05
C GLY A 118 -1.03 -4.05 -5.87
N VAL A 119 -0.77 -5.35 -6.02
CA VAL A 119 0.59 -5.92 -5.99
C VAL A 119 1.44 -5.34 -7.12
N ALA A 120 0.91 -5.30 -8.35
CA ALA A 120 1.65 -4.81 -9.51
C ALA A 120 2.11 -3.35 -9.38
N PHE A 121 1.27 -2.48 -8.82
CA PHE A 121 1.61 -1.08 -8.59
C PHE A 121 2.56 -0.87 -7.40
N LEU A 122 2.51 -1.72 -6.39
CA LEU A 122 3.36 -1.60 -5.22
C LEU A 122 4.80 -2.11 -5.45
N ILE A 123 4.98 -3.15 -6.27
CA ILE A 123 6.28 -3.81 -6.50
C ILE A 123 7.39 -2.82 -6.89
N PRO A 124 7.25 -1.92 -7.88
CA PRO A 124 8.34 -1.06 -8.31
C PRO A 124 8.86 -0.15 -7.19
N THR A 125 7.97 0.50 -6.47
CA THR A 125 8.33 1.38 -5.35
C THR A 125 8.94 0.61 -4.20
N ALA A 126 8.38 -0.56 -3.88
CA ALA A 126 8.84 -1.39 -2.78
C ALA A 126 10.24 -1.99 -3.06
N ILE A 127 10.53 -2.41 -4.31
CA ILE A 127 11.88 -2.86 -4.71
C ILE A 127 12.89 -1.73 -4.53
N TRP A 128 12.58 -0.53 -5.01
CA TRP A 128 13.46 0.62 -4.89
C TRP A 128 13.78 0.96 -3.44
N LEU A 129 12.75 1.01 -2.61
CA LEU A 129 12.90 1.31 -1.19
C LEU A 129 13.72 0.23 -0.47
N LEU A 130 13.34 -1.04 -0.64
CA LEU A 130 13.97 -2.15 0.08
C LEU A 130 15.42 -2.39 -0.38
N LYS A 131 15.70 -2.22 -1.70
CA LYS A 131 17.06 -2.23 -2.23
C LYS A 131 17.95 -1.22 -1.51
N SER A 132 17.46 0.02 -1.32
CA SER A 132 18.21 1.08 -0.63
C SER A 132 18.51 0.72 0.84
N TYR A 133 17.64 -0.04 1.50
CA TYR A 133 17.91 -0.56 2.85
C TYR A 133 18.95 -1.68 2.83
N PHE A 134 18.85 -2.64 1.91
CA PHE A 134 19.85 -3.71 1.80
C PHE A 134 21.24 -3.19 1.48
N GLU A 135 21.37 -2.16 0.66
CA GLU A 135 22.66 -1.54 0.33
C GLU A 135 23.35 -0.88 1.53
N LYS A 136 22.59 -0.47 2.55
CA LYS A 136 23.13 0.11 3.80
C LYS A 136 23.65 -0.93 4.78
N ILE A 137 23.29 -2.19 4.62
CA ILE A 137 23.77 -3.29 5.45
C ILE A 137 25.16 -3.68 4.93
N PRO A 138 26.24 -3.60 5.75
CA PRO A 138 27.56 -4.04 5.34
C PRO A 138 27.57 -5.51 4.96
N VAL A 139 28.28 -5.85 3.87
CA VAL A 139 28.39 -7.24 3.38
C VAL A 139 29.12 -8.12 4.40
N ASP A 140 30.04 -7.53 5.16
CA ASP A 140 30.82 -8.21 6.20
C ASP A 140 29.95 -8.92 7.24
N LEU A 141 28.75 -8.40 7.52
CA LEU A 141 27.78 -9.04 8.44
C LEU A 141 27.22 -10.35 7.86
N GLU A 142 26.98 -10.37 6.55
CA GLU A 142 26.52 -11.58 5.86
C GLU A 142 27.66 -12.62 5.79
N GLU A 143 28.91 -12.18 5.54
CA GLU A 143 30.07 -13.03 5.52
C GLU A 143 30.37 -13.64 6.90
N ALA A 144 30.26 -12.85 7.96
CA ALA A 144 30.39 -13.34 9.33
C ALA A 144 29.34 -14.41 9.66
N ALA A 145 28.08 -14.20 9.26
CA ALA A 145 27.02 -15.19 9.46
C ALA A 145 27.30 -16.51 8.72
N PHE A 146 27.91 -16.47 7.51
CA PHE A 146 28.31 -17.68 6.81
C PHE A 146 29.44 -18.42 7.51
N VAL A 147 30.42 -17.71 8.11
CA VAL A 147 31.48 -18.31 8.91
C VAL A 147 30.90 -19.01 10.15
N ASP A 148 29.85 -18.44 10.73
CA ASP A 148 29.11 -19.00 11.88
C ASP A 148 28.16 -20.16 11.48
N GLY A 149 28.12 -20.55 10.20
CA GLY A 149 27.39 -21.73 9.72
C GLY A 149 25.95 -21.43 9.25
N ALA A 150 25.57 -20.18 9.06
CA ALA A 150 24.28 -19.84 8.46
C ALA A 150 24.26 -20.27 6.97
N SER A 151 23.14 -20.86 6.53
CA SER A 151 22.89 -21.12 5.10
C SER A 151 22.30 -19.87 4.42
N ARG A 152 22.51 -19.78 3.10
CA ARG A 152 21.86 -18.74 2.27
C ARG A 152 20.35 -18.92 2.18
#